data_463b9deabe04f2be97d9fb97097e5d06
#
_entry.id   463b9deabe04f2be97d9fb97097e5d06
#
_cell.length_a   1.000
_cell.length_b   1.000
_cell.length_c   1.000
_cell.angle_alpha   90.00
_cell.angle_beta   90.00
_cell.angle_gamma   90.00
#
_symmetry.space_group_name_H-M   'P 1'
#
loop_
_entity.id
_entity.type
_entity.pdbx_description
1 polymer ?
#
loop_
_entity_poly.entity_id
_entity_poly.type
_entity_poly.pdbx_seq_one_letter_code
_entity_poly.pdbx_strand_id
1 'polypeptide(L)'
;MGFEFFQKRHSAPQFFFSEKEKEQIVAAIRNLEYKTSAEIRVHIERRKSEMDVMAQARDAFERIGMTATNKRNGVLIFISSDTPDFAILGDELINKELPENFWDEIVRGMQAHFRENRFADGIVEAIMKTGESLKEYFPYHSDDQNELPDDISVE
;
A
#
# COMPACT_ATOMS: atom_id res chain seq x y z
N MET A 1 23.94 5.67 -2.22
CA MET A 1 23.30 6.25 -1.04
C MET A 1 22.03 5.51 -0.67
N GLY A 2 20.97 5.58 -1.45
CA GLY A 2 19.73 4.85 -1.16
C GLY A 2 19.92 3.35 -1.06
N PHE A 3 20.80 2.79 -1.88
CA PHE A 3 21.09 1.36 -1.87
C PHE A 3 21.73 0.90 -0.56
N GLU A 4 22.65 1.67 0.00
CA GLU A 4 23.29 1.32 1.27
C GLU A 4 22.28 1.32 2.42
N PHE A 5 21.41 2.31 2.50
CA PHE A 5 20.35 2.36 3.51
C PHE A 5 19.39 1.20 3.36
N PHE A 6 19.05 0.86 2.13
CA PHE A 6 18.14 -0.25 1.85
C PHE A 6 18.73 -1.58 2.33
N GLN A 7 20.03 -1.79 2.14
CA GLN A 7 20.71 -3.02 2.57
C GLN A 7 20.72 -3.21 4.09
N LYS A 8 20.55 -2.13 4.89
CA LYS A 8 20.47 -2.24 6.34
C LYS A 8 19.18 -2.87 6.82
N ARG A 9 18.15 -2.89 5.98
CA ARG A 9 16.86 -3.50 6.31
C ARG A 9 16.86 -4.95 5.84
N HIS A 10 16.17 -5.80 6.60
CA HIS A 10 16.10 -7.22 6.26
C HIS A 10 15.40 -7.42 4.93
N SER A 11 15.99 -8.22 4.04
CA SER A 11 15.44 -8.46 2.70
C SER A 11 14.32 -9.50 2.65
N ALA A 12 14.13 -10.29 3.71
CA ALA A 12 13.02 -11.23 3.78
C ALA A 12 11.73 -10.45 4.06
N PRO A 13 10.66 -10.66 3.27
CA PRO A 13 9.43 -9.89 3.43
C PRO A 13 8.86 -9.90 4.84
N GLN A 14 8.85 -11.04 5.52
CA GLN A 14 8.29 -11.16 6.87
C GLN A 14 9.08 -10.40 7.93
N PHE A 15 10.32 -10.03 7.65
CA PHE A 15 11.18 -9.30 8.59
C PHE A 15 11.53 -7.88 8.12
N PHE A 16 10.93 -7.43 7.02
CA PHE A 16 11.23 -6.11 6.46
C PHE A 16 10.86 -4.99 7.44
N PHE A 17 9.70 -5.09 8.06
CA PHE A 17 9.25 -4.17 9.12
C PHE A 17 9.41 -4.83 10.48
N SER A 18 9.79 -4.03 11.49
CA SER A 18 9.78 -4.46 12.88
C SER A 18 8.33 -4.65 13.36
N GLU A 19 8.14 -5.32 14.50
CA GLU A 19 6.80 -5.49 15.07
C GLU A 19 6.14 -4.14 15.37
N LYS A 20 6.91 -3.18 15.89
CA LYS A 20 6.41 -1.83 16.14
C LYS A 20 5.97 -1.13 14.85
N GLU A 21 6.77 -1.24 13.81
CA GLU A 21 6.43 -0.66 12.50
C GLU A 21 5.16 -1.30 11.92
N LYS A 22 5.02 -2.62 12.04
CA LYS A 22 3.81 -3.31 11.62
C LYS A 22 2.58 -2.81 12.35
N GLU A 23 2.68 -2.62 13.67
CA GLU A 23 1.60 -2.07 14.48
C GLU A 23 1.19 -0.68 14.02
N GLN A 24 2.17 0.17 13.71
CA GLN A 24 1.91 1.52 13.22
C GLN A 24 1.19 1.51 11.87
N ILE A 25 1.61 0.63 10.96
CA ILE A 25 0.99 0.50 9.64
C ILE A 25 -0.44 -0.03 9.76
N VAL A 26 -0.66 -1.07 10.56
CA VAL A 26 -1.98 -1.64 10.77
C VAL A 26 -2.92 -0.62 11.42
N ALA A 27 -2.43 0.17 12.38
CA ALA A 27 -3.22 1.23 13.00
C ALA A 27 -3.65 2.29 11.97
N ALA A 28 -2.76 2.65 11.05
CA ALA A 28 -3.08 3.59 9.97
C ALA A 28 -4.16 3.02 9.04
N ILE A 29 -4.07 1.73 8.70
CA ILE A 29 -5.07 1.05 7.87
C ILE A 29 -6.45 1.09 8.56
N ARG A 30 -6.49 0.74 9.83
CA ARG A 30 -7.75 0.76 10.60
C ARG A 30 -8.35 2.16 10.68
N ASN A 31 -7.50 3.17 10.84
CA ASN A 31 -7.97 4.55 10.87
C ASN A 31 -8.57 4.97 9.51
N LEU A 32 -7.96 4.53 8.41
CA LEU A 32 -8.47 4.79 7.07
C LEU A 32 -9.88 4.22 6.89
N GLU A 33 -10.15 3.05 7.45
CA GLU A 33 -11.46 2.38 7.33
C GLU A 33 -12.62 3.21 7.88
N TYR A 34 -12.34 4.12 8.81
CA TYR A 34 -13.36 5.03 9.35
C TYR A 34 -13.51 6.31 8.53
N LYS A 35 -12.64 6.54 7.56
CA LYS A 35 -12.67 7.75 6.74
C LYS A 35 -13.28 7.52 5.37
N THR A 36 -13.18 6.30 4.86
CA THR A 36 -13.62 5.98 3.51
C THR A 36 -14.15 4.56 3.44
N SER A 37 -15.04 4.32 2.48
CA SER A 37 -15.50 2.96 2.17
C SER A 37 -14.50 2.17 1.33
N ALA A 38 -13.48 2.82 0.77
CA ALA A 38 -12.41 2.12 0.06
C ALA A 38 -11.58 1.31 1.05
N GLU A 39 -10.97 0.23 0.56
CA GLU A 39 -10.15 -0.65 1.39
C GLU A 39 -8.71 -0.62 0.89
N ILE A 40 -7.76 -0.66 1.82
CA ILE A 40 -6.34 -0.61 1.49
C ILE A 40 -5.62 -1.80 2.09
N ARG A 41 -4.64 -2.32 1.38
CA ARG A 41 -3.77 -3.39 1.86
C ARG A 41 -2.32 -3.09 1.50
N VAL A 42 -1.41 -3.47 2.38
CA VAL A 42 0.04 -3.40 2.15
C VAL A 42 0.55 -4.81 1.92
N HIS A 43 1.32 -5.00 0.86
CA HIS A 43 1.89 -6.30 0.50
C HIS A 43 3.37 -6.16 0.23
N ILE A 44 4.16 -7.09 0.76
CA ILE A 44 5.62 -7.09 0.64
C ILE A 44 6.06 -8.41 0.05
N GLU A 45 6.88 -8.37 -1.00
CA GLU A 45 7.55 -9.55 -1.53
C GLU A 45 8.89 -9.17 -2.16
N ARG A 46 9.71 -10.16 -2.45
CA ARG A 46 10.96 -9.95 -3.17
C ARG A 46 10.67 -9.63 -4.63
N ARG A 47 11.52 -8.81 -5.25
CA ARG A 47 11.36 -8.51 -6.67
C ARG A 47 11.62 -9.75 -7.52
N LYS A 48 10.80 -9.90 -8.55
CA LYS A 48 10.98 -10.91 -9.60
C LYS A 48 11.63 -10.21 -10.80
N SER A 49 12.84 -10.61 -11.13
CA SER A 49 13.65 -9.92 -12.15
C SER A 49 13.06 -10.00 -13.56
N GLU A 50 12.22 -10.99 -13.83
CA GLU A 50 11.56 -11.18 -15.13
C GLU A 50 10.35 -10.28 -15.37
N MET A 51 9.91 -9.53 -14.34
CA MET A 51 8.75 -8.64 -14.43
C MET A 51 9.15 -7.23 -14.02
N ASP A 52 8.52 -6.19 -14.61
CA ASP A 52 8.64 -4.86 -14.02
C ASP A 52 7.80 -4.77 -12.74
N VAL A 53 8.05 -3.74 -11.92
CA VAL A 53 7.40 -3.63 -10.61
C VAL A 53 5.88 -3.51 -10.73
N MET A 54 5.40 -2.80 -11.74
CA MET A 54 3.96 -2.63 -11.94
C MET A 54 3.29 -3.95 -12.34
N ALA A 55 3.93 -4.73 -13.22
CA ALA A 55 3.44 -6.04 -13.61
C ALA A 55 3.43 -7.00 -12.41
N GLN A 56 4.48 -6.97 -11.59
CA GLN A 56 4.55 -7.81 -10.39
C GLN A 56 3.46 -7.41 -9.38
N ALA A 57 3.25 -6.11 -9.21
CA ALA A 57 2.19 -5.62 -8.32
C ALA A 57 0.80 -6.04 -8.79
N ARG A 58 0.53 -6.01 -10.10
CA ARG A 58 -0.74 -6.48 -10.65
C ARG A 58 -0.93 -7.98 -10.42
N ASP A 59 0.14 -8.76 -10.60
CA ASP A 59 0.10 -10.20 -10.31
C ASP A 59 -0.21 -10.45 -8.84
N ALA A 60 0.45 -9.74 -7.94
CA ALA A 60 0.20 -9.84 -6.50
C ALA A 60 -1.25 -9.44 -6.16
N PHE A 61 -1.75 -8.39 -6.79
CA PHE A 61 -3.12 -7.91 -6.58
C PHE A 61 -4.15 -9.03 -6.78
N GLU A 62 -4.00 -9.77 -7.88
CA GLU A 62 -4.88 -10.91 -8.18
C GLU A 62 -4.65 -12.05 -7.20
N ARG A 63 -3.39 -12.40 -6.97
CA ARG A 63 -2.98 -13.57 -6.21
C ARG A 63 -3.40 -13.50 -4.75
N ILE A 64 -3.32 -12.32 -4.12
CA ILE A 64 -3.70 -12.15 -2.71
C ILE A 64 -5.19 -11.81 -2.53
N GLY A 65 -5.97 -11.81 -3.59
CA GLY A 65 -7.42 -11.67 -3.50
C GLY A 65 -7.93 -10.24 -3.33
N MET A 66 -7.20 -9.25 -3.86
CA MET A 66 -7.62 -7.84 -3.75
C MET A 66 -8.93 -7.54 -4.47
N THR A 67 -9.35 -8.38 -5.43
CA THR A 67 -10.61 -8.20 -6.15
C THR A 67 -11.83 -8.66 -5.36
N ALA A 68 -11.63 -9.25 -4.17
CA ALA A 68 -12.72 -9.82 -3.35
C ALA A 68 -13.45 -8.76 -2.52
N THR A 69 -13.79 -7.62 -3.14
CA THR A 69 -14.63 -6.59 -2.54
C THR A 69 -15.87 -6.41 -3.40
N ASN A 70 -17.01 -6.16 -2.77
CA ASN A 70 -18.28 -5.99 -3.50
C ASN A 70 -18.24 -4.83 -4.50
N LYS A 71 -17.57 -3.75 -4.14
CA LYS A 71 -17.53 -2.53 -4.94
C LYS A 71 -16.30 -2.44 -5.85
N ARG A 72 -15.40 -3.41 -5.80
CA ARG A 72 -14.14 -3.39 -6.53
C ARG A 72 -13.36 -2.11 -6.23
N ASN A 73 -13.27 -1.74 -4.95
CA ASN A 73 -12.69 -0.49 -4.46
C ASN A 73 -11.44 -0.72 -3.58
N GLY A 74 -10.72 -1.77 -3.82
CA GLY A 74 -9.47 -2.06 -3.11
C GLY A 74 -8.30 -1.25 -3.64
N VAL A 75 -7.37 -0.90 -2.75
CA VAL A 75 -6.11 -0.23 -3.07
C VAL A 75 -4.97 -1.07 -2.49
N LEU A 76 -3.98 -1.36 -3.31
CA LEU A 76 -2.79 -2.11 -2.90
C LEU A 76 -1.58 -1.19 -2.88
N ILE A 77 -0.86 -1.18 -1.77
CA ILE A 77 0.50 -0.64 -1.71
C ILE A 77 1.45 -1.83 -1.75
N PHE A 78 2.15 -1.98 -2.87
CA PHE A 78 3.11 -3.05 -3.09
C PHE A 78 4.52 -2.55 -2.81
N ILE A 79 5.29 -3.29 -2.01
CA ILE A 79 6.65 -2.92 -1.63
C ILE A 79 7.59 -4.10 -1.88
N SER A 80 8.72 -3.80 -2.52
CA SER A 80 9.80 -4.78 -2.62
C SER A 80 10.62 -4.79 -1.34
N SER A 81 10.97 -5.99 -0.85
CA SER A 81 11.81 -6.13 0.34
C SER A 81 13.30 -6.07 0.03
N ASP A 82 13.70 -6.27 -1.22
CA ASP A 82 15.11 -6.40 -1.61
C ASP A 82 15.56 -5.38 -2.68
N THR A 83 14.69 -4.50 -3.12
CA THR A 83 15.01 -3.39 -4.01
C THR A 83 14.22 -2.15 -3.57
N PRO A 84 14.56 -0.93 -4.04
CA PRO A 84 13.79 0.26 -3.67
C PRO A 84 12.48 0.44 -4.44
N ASP A 85 11.99 -0.59 -5.10
CA ASP A 85 10.80 -0.50 -5.92
C ASP A 85 9.52 -0.61 -5.10
N PHE A 86 8.50 0.12 -5.51
CA PHE A 86 7.15 0.04 -4.96
C PHE A 86 6.13 0.45 -6.01
N ALA A 87 4.86 0.14 -5.76
CA ALA A 87 3.76 0.54 -6.64
C ALA A 87 2.48 0.70 -5.84
N ILE A 88 1.59 1.56 -6.30
CA ILE A 88 0.24 1.70 -5.76
C ILE A 88 -0.74 1.35 -6.87
N LEU A 89 -1.66 0.42 -6.59
CA LEU A 89 -2.67 -0.03 -7.55
C LEU A 89 -4.06 0.09 -6.96
N GLY A 90 -4.99 0.62 -7.75
CA GLY A 90 -6.41 0.61 -7.42
C GLY A 90 -7.17 -0.38 -8.27
N ASP A 91 -8.23 -0.97 -7.70
CA ASP A 91 -9.15 -1.82 -8.44
C ASP A 91 -10.02 -0.97 -9.38
N GLU A 92 -10.91 -1.63 -10.12
CA GLU A 92 -11.69 -1.00 -11.19
C GLU A 92 -12.42 0.28 -10.81
N LEU A 93 -13.12 0.27 -9.67
CA LEU A 93 -13.89 1.45 -9.25
C LEU A 93 -12.97 2.59 -8.83
N ILE A 94 -11.84 2.28 -8.20
CA ILE A 94 -10.84 3.27 -7.83
C ILE A 94 -10.33 3.99 -9.08
N ASN A 95 -9.91 3.22 -10.08
CA ASN A 95 -9.35 3.79 -11.32
C ASN A 95 -10.39 4.59 -12.11
N LYS A 96 -11.65 4.15 -12.07
CA LYS A 96 -12.74 4.83 -12.77
C LYS A 96 -13.07 6.19 -12.18
N GLU A 97 -13.10 6.30 -10.84
CA GLU A 97 -13.58 7.49 -10.15
C GLU A 97 -12.49 8.54 -9.90
N LEU A 98 -11.23 8.14 -9.82
CA LEU A 98 -10.15 9.06 -9.46
C LEU A 98 -9.55 9.75 -10.70
N PRO A 99 -9.11 11.02 -10.54
CA PRO A 99 -8.38 11.69 -11.61
C PRO A 99 -7.05 10.99 -11.87
N GLU A 100 -6.53 11.13 -13.08
CA GLU A 100 -5.34 10.45 -13.55
C GLU A 100 -4.10 10.72 -12.70
N ASN A 101 -4.00 11.93 -12.14
CA ASN A 101 -2.84 12.34 -11.35
C ASN A 101 -3.05 12.19 -9.83
N PHE A 102 -4.06 11.47 -9.42
CA PHE A 102 -4.44 11.36 -8.00
C PHE A 102 -3.28 10.89 -7.11
N TRP A 103 -2.51 9.91 -7.58
CA TRP A 103 -1.46 9.27 -6.78
C TRP A 103 -0.13 10.02 -6.77
N ASP A 104 0.05 11.02 -7.63
CA ASP A 104 1.36 11.64 -7.85
C ASP A 104 2.00 12.20 -6.57
N GLU A 105 1.23 12.93 -5.77
CA GLU A 105 1.75 13.50 -4.53
C GLU A 105 2.07 12.43 -3.49
N ILE A 106 1.23 11.42 -3.40
CA ILE A 106 1.42 10.30 -2.46
C ILE A 106 2.69 9.54 -2.83
N VAL A 107 2.90 9.24 -4.11
CA VAL A 107 4.10 8.57 -4.60
C VAL A 107 5.35 9.40 -4.29
N ARG A 108 5.32 10.71 -4.54
CA ARG A 108 6.46 11.58 -4.24
C ARG A 108 6.81 11.57 -2.74
N GLY A 109 5.80 11.58 -1.88
CA GLY A 109 6.01 11.49 -0.43
C GLY A 109 6.66 10.18 -0.02
N MET A 110 6.21 9.06 -0.59
CA MET A 110 6.82 7.76 -0.33
C MET A 110 8.28 7.73 -0.79
N GLN A 111 8.56 8.24 -1.99
CA GLN A 111 9.93 8.30 -2.51
C GLN A 111 10.85 9.09 -1.59
N ALA A 112 10.39 10.24 -1.09
CA ALA A 112 11.17 11.10 -0.20
C ALA A 112 11.51 10.38 1.11
N HIS A 113 10.54 9.72 1.74
CA HIS A 113 10.77 8.96 2.97
C HIS A 113 11.71 7.77 2.73
N PHE A 114 11.52 7.06 1.62
CA PHE A 114 12.31 5.86 1.30
C PHE A 114 13.77 6.20 1.06
N ARG A 115 14.07 7.36 0.47
CA ARG A 115 15.45 7.84 0.29
C ARG A 115 16.16 8.05 1.63
N GLU A 116 15.42 8.35 2.67
CA GLU A 116 15.95 8.55 4.02
C GLU A 116 15.88 7.27 4.86
N ASN A 117 15.59 6.13 4.25
CA ASN A 117 15.43 4.84 4.95
C ASN A 117 14.28 4.85 5.97
N ARG A 118 13.27 5.69 5.75
CA ARG A 118 12.11 5.83 6.63
C ARG A 118 10.89 5.16 6.00
N PHE A 119 10.99 3.86 5.80
CA PHE A 119 9.98 3.09 5.05
C PHE A 119 8.63 3.05 5.74
N ALA A 120 8.61 2.74 7.03
CA ALA A 120 7.34 2.69 7.77
C ALA A 120 6.65 4.05 7.80
N ASP A 121 7.42 5.12 8.04
CA ASP A 121 6.88 6.49 8.05
C ASP A 121 6.27 6.85 6.68
N GLY A 122 6.95 6.47 5.61
CA GLY A 122 6.45 6.70 4.25
C GLY A 122 5.14 5.98 3.97
N ILE A 123 5.03 4.73 4.43
CA ILE A 123 3.83 3.93 4.26
C ILE A 123 2.67 4.50 5.10
N VAL A 124 2.93 4.82 6.37
CA VAL A 124 1.90 5.39 7.26
C VAL A 124 1.38 6.70 6.69
N GLU A 125 2.26 7.60 6.24
CA GLU A 125 1.85 8.86 5.64
C GLU A 125 1.04 8.63 4.36
N ALA A 126 1.47 7.69 3.52
CA ALA A 126 0.74 7.36 2.29
C ALA A 126 -0.68 6.86 2.60
N ILE A 127 -0.84 6.02 3.61
CA ILE A 127 -2.15 5.52 4.02
C ILE A 127 -3.02 6.66 4.53
N MET A 128 -2.47 7.55 5.36
CA MET A 128 -3.20 8.69 5.91
C MET A 128 -3.68 9.64 4.81
N LYS A 129 -2.80 10.00 3.89
CA LYS A 129 -3.14 10.87 2.76
C LYS A 129 -4.15 10.23 1.82
N THR A 130 -4.01 8.94 1.59
CA THR A 130 -4.97 8.17 0.78
C THR A 130 -6.37 8.24 1.40
N GLY A 131 -6.48 7.99 2.69
CA GLY A 131 -7.76 8.05 3.40
C GLY A 131 -8.40 9.43 3.33
N GLU A 132 -7.62 10.48 3.58
CA GLU A 132 -8.10 11.86 3.51
C GLU A 132 -8.59 12.23 2.11
N SER A 133 -7.89 11.77 1.08
CA SER A 133 -8.23 12.08 -0.30
C SER A 133 -9.39 11.24 -0.82
N LEU A 134 -9.46 9.98 -0.42
CA LEU A 134 -10.51 9.05 -0.91
C LEU A 134 -11.87 9.31 -0.28
N LYS A 135 -11.94 9.94 0.89
CA LYS A 135 -13.24 10.18 1.54
C LYS A 135 -14.20 11.01 0.70
N GLU A 136 -13.69 11.83 -0.20
CA GLU A 136 -14.52 12.63 -1.12
C GLU A 136 -15.16 11.76 -2.20
N TYR A 137 -14.46 10.73 -2.64
CA TYR A 137 -14.91 9.84 -3.72
C TYR A 137 -15.64 8.62 -3.19
N PHE A 138 -15.23 8.13 -2.03
CA PHE A 138 -15.75 6.91 -1.42
C PHE A 138 -16.01 7.18 0.06
N PRO A 139 -17.09 7.93 0.39
CA PRO A 139 -17.37 8.27 1.79
C PRO A 139 -17.66 7.04 2.63
N TYR A 140 -17.30 7.14 3.91
CA TYR A 140 -17.58 6.08 4.88
C TYR A 140 -19.07 5.98 5.16
N HIS A 141 -19.56 4.75 5.28
CA HIS A 141 -20.92 4.44 5.72
C HIS A 141 -20.85 3.52 6.94
N SER A 142 -21.72 3.74 7.92
CA SER A 142 -21.69 2.98 9.18
C SER A 142 -21.96 1.48 9.00
N ASP A 143 -22.52 1.07 7.87
CA ASP A 143 -22.76 -0.34 7.54
C ASP A 143 -21.69 -0.95 6.65
N ASP A 144 -20.60 -0.21 6.37
CA ASP A 144 -19.49 -0.74 5.60
C ASP A 144 -18.82 -1.88 6.38
N GLN A 145 -18.49 -2.95 5.64
CA GLN A 145 -17.80 -4.10 6.18
C GLN A 145 -16.37 -4.13 5.68
N ASN A 146 -15.46 -4.47 6.56
CA ASN A 146 -14.06 -4.67 6.18
C ASN A 146 -13.95 -6.03 5.49
N GLU A 147 -13.79 -6.02 4.18
CA GLU A 147 -13.74 -7.22 3.34
C GLU A 147 -12.33 -7.75 3.12
N LEU A 148 -11.31 -6.92 3.34
CA LEU A 148 -9.90 -7.30 3.19
C LEU A 148 -9.20 -7.27 4.54
N PRO A 149 -8.20 -8.14 4.77
CA PRO A 149 -7.44 -8.12 6.02
C PRO A 149 -6.68 -6.81 6.20
N ASP A 150 -6.55 -6.36 7.45
CA ASP A 150 -5.77 -5.17 7.82
C ASP A 150 -4.29 -5.49 7.95
N ASP A 151 -3.95 -6.76 8.13
CA ASP A 151 -2.57 -7.19 8.30
C ASP A 151 -1.74 -6.97 7.03
N ILE A 152 -0.44 -6.71 7.24
CA ILE A 152 0.50 -6.63 6.13
C ILE A 152 0.64 -8.04 5.53
N SER A 153 0.44 -8.13 4.22
CA SER A 153 0.61 -9.37 3.48
C SER A 153 2.08 -9.54 3.09
N VAL A 154 2.61 -10.74 3.22
CA VAL A 154 4.01 -11.04 2.88
C VAL A 154 4.10 -12.32 2.07
N GLU A 155 5.10 -12.37 1.17
CA GLU A 155 5.41 -13.57 0.38
C GLU A 155 6.90 -13.76 0.15
#